data_7906b2a80b69acafa979a7fb5c4575ac
#
_entry.id   7906b2a80b69acafa979a7fb5c4575ac
#
_cell.length_a   1.000
_cell.length_b   1.000
_cell.length_c   1.000
_cell.angle_alpha   90.00
_cell.angle_beta   90.00
_cell.angle_gamma   90.00
#
_symmetry.space_group_name_H-M   'P 1'
#
loop_
_entity.id
_entity.type
_entity.pdbx_description
1 polymer ?
#
loop_
_entity_poly.entity_id
_entity_poly.type
_entity_poly.pdbx_seq_one_letter_code
_entity_poly.pdbx_strand_id
1 'polypeptide(L)'
;MRSIKLFKLLDLVGIIPSSNLIDQEINNISFNSKEVQKGTLFLGMPGLNVDGGKFCIEAIENGAEAAIIGSAAKEKIGSIDRERILVIEDNLDYIFGQIVAEFWNRPSRKIKLIGVTGTNGKTTITFLLEYLLKKLGKKTALFGTLLNRWPGFSEVALHTTDFADKLQKKLNAAVEAESEFAILEVSSHSIAQNRISGCEFEAAIFTNLTQDHLDYHSDMELSLIHI
;
A
#
# COMPACT_ATOMS: atom_id res chain seq x y z
N MET A 1 -19.22 4.04 -3.66
CA MET A 1 -18.35 2.95 -3.19
C MET A 1 -17.84 2.23 -4.45
N ARG A 2 -16.53 2.02 -4.58
CA ARG A 2 -15.97 1.34 -5.76
C ARG A 2 -16.25 -0.15 -5.66
N SER A 3 -16.57 -0.79 -6.79
CA SER A 3 -16.73 -2.23 -6.91
C SER A 3 -16.11 -2.71 -8.23
N ILE A 4 -15.47 -3.88 -8.21
CA ILE A 4 -14.84 -4.49 -9.38
C ILE A 4 -14.90 -6.02 -9.27
N LYS A 5 -15.08 -6.71 -10.38
CA LYS A 5 -14.97 -8.17 -10.44
C LYS A 5 -13.53 -8.61 -10.20
N LEU A 6 -13.34 -9.67 -9.40
CA LEU A 6 -12.02 -10.20 -9.03
C LEU A 6 -11.18 -10.53 -10.27
N PHE A 7 -11.75 -11.22 -11.25
CA PHE A 7 -11.01 -11.61 -12.46
C PHE A 7 -10.57 -10.39 -13.28
N LYS A 8 -11.40 -9.36 -13.35
CA LYS A 8 -11.01 -8.11 -14.00
C LYS A 8 -9.87 -7.42 -13.26
N LEU A 9 -9.89 -7.44 -11.92
CA LEU A 9 -8.81 -6.86 -11.11
C LEU A 9 -7.49 -7.62 -11.31
N LEU A 10 -7.55 -8.96 -11.34
CA LEU A 10 -6.40 -9.83 -11.59
C LEU A 10 -5.82 -9.60 -13.00
N ASP A 11 -6.67 -9.50 -14.01
CA ASP A 11 -6.27 -9.23 -15.40
C ASP A 11 -5.51 -7.92 -15.54
N LEU A 12 -5.93 -6.85 -14.84
CA LEU A 12 -5.25 -5.55 -14.84
C LEU A 12 -3.79 -5.61 -14.33
N VAL A 13 -3.46 -6.63 -13.53
CA VAL A 13 -2.10 -6.86 -13.01
C VAL A 13 -1.42 -8.08 -13.66
N GLY A 14 -2.00 -8.63 -14.72
CA GLY A 14 -1.43 -9.75 -15.48
C GLY A 14 -1.48 -11.10 -14.76
N ILE A 15 -2.40 -11.28 -13.80
CA ILE A 15 -2.57 -12.53 -13.06
C ILE A 15 -3.71 -13.34 -13.70
N ILE A 16 -3.40 -14.59 -14.04
CA ILE A 16 -4.40 -15.54 -14.54
C ILE A 16 -5.03 -16.26 -13.35
N PRO A 17 -6.36 -16.15 -13.14
CA PRO A 17 -7.03 -16.86 -12.07
C PRO A 17 -6.97 -18.39 -12.26
N SER A 18 -6.92 -19.13 -11.16
CA SER A 18 -7.05 -20.59 -11.23
C SER A 18 -8.45 -21.00 -11.71
N SER A 19 -8.56 -22.17 -12.37
CA SER A 19 -9.82 -22.65 -12.94
C SER A 19 -10.96 -22.85 -11.92
N ASN A 20 -10.62 -23.00 -10.65
CA ASN A 20 -11.59 -23.22 -9.59
C ASN A 20 -11.99 -21.93 -8.85
N LEU A 21 -11.24 -20.83 -9.05
CA LEU A 21 -11.52 -19.57 -8.36
C LEU A 21 -12.84 -18.97 -8.85
N ILE A 22 -13.68 -18.52 -7.93
CA ILE A 22 -14.95 -17.87 -8.25
C ILE A 22 -14.75 -16.38 -8.45
N ASP A 23 -15.36 -15.82 -9.51
CA ASP A 23 -15.30 -14.39 -9.83
C ASP A 23 -16.24 -13.59 -8.94
N GLN A 24 -15.73 -13.24 -7.75
CA GLN A 24 -16.46 -12.45 -6.75
C GLN A 24 -16.41 -10.95 -7.04
N GLU A 25 -17.36 -10.22 -6.47
CA GLU A 25 -17.37 -8.77 -6.52
C GLU A 25 -16.61 -8.18 -5.33
N ILE A 26 -15.57 -7.40 -5.60
CA ILE A 26 -14.68 -6.82 -4.61
C ILE A 26 -14.98 -5.33 -4.46
N ASN A 27 -15.22 -4.88 -3.24
CA ASN A 27 -15.49 -3.48 -2.90
C ASN A 27 -14.53 -2.90 -1.85
N ASN A 28 -13.63 -3.74 -1.31
CA ASN A 28 -12.59 -3.35 -0.38
C ASN A 28 -11.37 -4.27 -0.50
N ILE A 29 -10.20 -3.80 -0.09
CA ILE A 29 -8.97 -4.60 0.04
C ILE A 29 -8.40 -4.38 1.44
N SER A 30 -7.88 -5.44 2.07
CA SER A 30 -7.21 -5.35 3.37
C SER A 30 -6.06 -6.35 3.49
N PHE A 31 -4.99 -5.92 4.16
CA PHE A 31 -3.88 -6.78 4.61
C PHE A 31 -4.11 -7.32 6.03
N ASN A 32 -5.17 -6.89 6.71
CA ASN A 32 -5.51 -7.29 8.07
C ASN A 32 -6.76 -8.16 8.10
N SER A 33 -6.62 -9.44 8.50
CA SER A 33 -7.74 -10.40 8.60
C SER A 33 -8.86 -9.95 9.55
N LYS A 34 -8.55 -9.09 10.53
CA LYS A 34 -9.52 -8.55 11.48
C LYS A 34 -10.29 -7.33 10.97
N GLU A 35 -9.82 -6.71 9.89
CA GLU A 35 -10.48 -5.55 9.26
C GLU A 35 -11.29 -5.92 8.02
N VAL A 36 -11.39 -7.21 7.70
CA VAL A 36 -12.18 -7.69 6.57
C VAL A 36 -13.67 -7.62 6.87
N GLN A 37 -14.44 -7.44 5.82
CA GLN A 37 -15.89 -7.45 5.81
C GLN A 37 -16.38 -7.99 4.48
N LYS A 38 -17.69 -8.18 4.33
CA LYS A 38 -18.28 -8.60 3.06
C LYS A 38 -17.83 -7.72 1.89
N GLY A 39 -17.39 -8.33 0.80
CA GLY A 39 -16.83 -7.66 -0.37
C GLY A 39 -15.32 -7.39 -0.28
N THR A 40 -14.64 -7.79 0.80
CA THR A 40 -13.19 -7.58 0.93
C THR A 40 -12.40 -8.68 0.20
N LEU A 41 -11.38 -8.26 -0.57
CA LEU A 41 -10.27 -9.11 -0.98
C LEU A 41 -9.18 -9.03 0.10
N PHE A 42 -8.87 -10.14 0.74
CA PHE A 42 -7.76 -10.24 1.67
C PHE A 42 -6.45 -10.54 0.93
N LEU A 43 -5.41 -9.76 1.19
CA LEU A 43 -4.08 -9.97 0.65
C LEU A 43 -3.13 -10.37 1.80
N GLY A 44 -2.72 -11.63 1.82
CA GLY A 44 -1.87 -12.19 2.88
C GLY A 44 -0.41 -11.76 2.71
N MET A 45 -0.08 -10.53 3.13
CA MET A 45 1.25 -9.93 2.99
C MET A 45 2.31 -10.77 3.74
N PRO A 46 3.38 -11.21 3.09
CA PRO A 46 4.50 -11.83 3.78
C PRO A 46 5.17 -10.82 4.72
N GLY A 47 5.50 -11.23 5.91
CA GLY A 47 6.18 -10.40 6.91
C GLY A 47 7.43 -11.08 7.46
N LEU A 48 8.35 -10.28 8.01
CA LEU A 48 9.63 -10.77 8.52
C LEU A 48 9.47 -11.85 9.62
N ASN A 49 8.53 -11.66 10.53
CA ASN A 49 8.31 -12.57 11.66
C ASN A 49 7.11 -13.50 11.45
N VAL A 50 6.13 -13.04 10.69
CA VAL A 50 4.85 -13.71 10.50
C VAL A 50 4.39 -13.53 9.06
N ASP A 51 4.20 -14.64 8.36
CA ASP A 51 3.56 -14.63 7.05
C ASP A 51 2.06 -14.36 7.22
N GLY A 52 1.59 -13.22 6.69
CA GLY A 52 0.18 -12.82 6.75
C GLY A 52 -0.76 -13.76 6.00
N GLY A 53 -0.25 -14.51 5.02
CA GLY A 53 -1.04 -15.49 4.28
C GLY A 53 -1.66 -16.59 5.16
N LYS A 54 -1.04 -16.90 6.31
CA LYS A 54 -1.59 -17.87 7.28
C LYS A 54 -2.97 -17.47 7.84
N PHE A 55 -3.32 -16.19 7.78
CA PHE A 55 -4.61 -15.68 8.26
C PHE A 55 -5.72 -15.70 7.20
N CYS A 56 -5.49 -16.31 6.03
CA CYS A 56 -6.48 -16.32 4.95
C CYS A 56 -7.78 -17.04 5.34
N ILE A 57 -7.70 -18.13 6.13
CA ILE A 57 -8.88 -18.85 6.61
C ILE A 57 -9.68 -17.96 7.55
N GLU A 58 -9.03 -17.35 8.54
CA GLU A 58 -9.65 -16.37 9.43
C GLU A 58 -10.29 -15.20 8.67
N ALA A 59 -9.61 -14.70 7.63
CA ALA A 59 -10.14 -13.62 6.79
C ALA A 59 -11.42 -14.05 6.06
N ILE A 60 -11.44 -15.26 5.51
CA ILE A 60 -12.63 -15.82 4.85
C ILE A 60 -13.77 -16.02 5.86
N GLU A 61 -13.51 -16.52 7.05
CA GLU A 61 -14.49 -16.69 8.13
C GLU A 61 -15.04 -15.35 8.61
N ASN A 62 -14.20 -14.31 8.64
CA ASN A 62 -14.59 -12.95 9.00
C ASN A 62 -15.33 -12.20 7.85
N GLY A 63 -15.51 -12.83 6.68
CA GLY A 63 -16.34 -12.31 5.60
C GLY A 63 -15.61 -11.78 4.38
N ALA A 64 -14.29 -12.05 4.23
CA ALA A 64 -13.62 -11.78 2.96
C ALA A 64 -14.22 -12.63 1.84
N GLU A 65 -14.43 -12.05 0.67
CA GLU A 65 -14.98 -12.77 -0.50
C GLU A 65 -13.92 -13.68 -1.12
N ALA A 66 -12.67 -13.24 -1.14
CA ALA A 66 -11.54 -14.01 -1.61
C ALA A 66 -10.26 -13.64 -0.85
N ALA A 67 -9.25 -14.49 -0.95
CA ALA A 67 -7.90 -14.23 -0.43
C ALA A 67 -6.83 -14.55 -1.49
N ILE A 68 -5.74 -13.78 -1.46
CA ILE A 68 -4.52 -14.07 -2.23
C ILE A 68 -3.38 -14.24 -1.25
N ILE A 69 -2.65 -15.36 -1.37
CA ILE A 69 -1.56 -15.71 -0.47
C ILE A 69 -0.34 -16.24 -1.24
N GLY A 70 0.81 -16.33 -0.58
CA GLY A 70 2.00 -16.96 -1.11
C GLY A 70 2.02 -18.49 -0.95
N SER A 71 2.86 -19.14 -1.75
CA SER A 71 3.10 -20.60 -1.66
C SER A 71 3.63 -21.00 -0.28
N ALA A 72 4.51 -20.21 0.33
CA ALA A 72 5.05 -20.47 1.67
C ALA A 72 3.97 -20.48 2.77
N ALA A 73 2.94 -19.64 2.65
CA ALA A 73 1.78 -19.66 3.55
C ALA A 73 0.92 -20.91 3.31
N LYS A 74 0.67 -21.26 2.03
CA LYS A 74 -0.09 -22.44 1.65
C LYS A 74 0.51 -23.74 2.22
N GLU A 75 1.83 -23.90 2.17
CA GLU A 75 2.51 -25.07 2.70
C GLU A 75 2.25 -25.27 4.21
N LYS A 76 2.17 -24.15 4.96
CA LYS A 76 1.92 -24.16 6.40
C LYS A 76 0.44 -24.41 6.76
N ILE A 77 -0.48 -24.00 5.90
CA ILE A 77 -1.92 -24.13 6.13
C ILE A 77 -2.43 -25.52 5.73
N GLY A 78 -1.79 -26.15 4.72
CA GLY A 78 -2.19 -27.44 4.19
C GLY A 78 -3.36 -27.35 3.21
N SER A 79 -4.58 -27.68 3.64
CA SER A 79 -5.77 -27.61 2.77
C SER A 79 -6.29 -26.18 2.65
N ILE A 80 -6.60 -25.74 1.44
CA ILE A 80 -7.18 -24.42 1.14
C ILE A 80 -8.47 -24.56 0.33
N ASP A 81 -9.38 -23.62 0.52
CA ASP A 81 -10.55 -23.43 -0.33
C ASP A 81 -10.13 -22.79 -1.67
N ARG A 82 -10.01 -23.61 -2.71
CA ARG A 82 -9.55 -23.19 -4.05
C ARG A 82 -10.57 -22.34 -4.81
N GLU A 83 -11.80 -22.30 -4.36
CA GLU A 83 -12.83 -21.44 -4.94
C GLU A 83 -12.71 -20.00 -4.48
N ARG A 84 -12.06 -19.77 -3.32
CA ARG A 84 -11.92 -18.46 -2.70
C ARG A 84 -10.47 -18.02 -2.45
N ILE A 85 -9.50 -18.95 -2.52
CA ILE A 85 -8.10 -18.65 -2.21
C ILE A 85 -7.22 -18.89 -3.44
N LEU A 86 -6.60 -17.82 -3.92
CA LEU A 86 -5.59 -17.84 -4.97
C LEU A 86 -4.19 -17.88 -4.34
N VAL A 87 -3.33 -18.76 -4.86
CA VAL A 87 -1.93 -18.83 -4.45
C VAL A 87 -1.04 -18.27 -5.56
N ILE A 88 -0.14 -17.35 -5.19
CA ILE A 88 0.87 -16.75 -6.08
C ILE A 88 2.26 -17.15 -5.58
N GLU A 89 3.19 -17.44 -6.50
CA GLU A 89 4.49 -17.99 -6.13
C GLU A 89 5.53 -16.92 -5.82
N ASP A 90 5.59 -15.81 -6.58
CA ASP A 90 6.67 -14.83 -6.53
C ASP A 90 6.20 -13.38 -6.40
N ASN A 91 7.10 -12.52 -5.90
CA ASN A 91 6.93 -11.04 -5.86
C ASN A 91 5.64 -10.53 -5.22
N LEU A 92 5.15 -11.20 -4.18
CA LEU A 92 3.87 -10.88 -3.53
C LEU A 92 3.76 -9.42 -3.11
N ASP A 93 4.79 -8.87 -2.48
CA ASP A 93 4.79 -7.50 -1.98
C ASP A 93 4.58 -6.48 -3.10
N TYR A 94 5.27 -6.71 -4.23
CA TYR A 94 5.11 -5.88 -5.42
C TYR A 94 3.72 -6.05 -6.04
N ILE A 95 3.30 -7.30 -6.25
CA ILE A 95 2.00 -7.64 -6.85
C ILE A 95 0.85 -7.09 -6.03
N PHE A 96 0.89 -7.21 -4.72
CA PHE A 96 -0.15 -6.70 -3.83
C PHE A 96 -0.26 -5.18 -3.91
N GLY A 97 0.86 -4.47 -3.99
CA GLY A 97 0.86 -3.03 -4.24
C GLY A 97 0.19 -2.67 -5.57
N GLN A 98 0.47 -3.43 -6.65
CA GLN A 98 -0.16 -3.22 -7.95
C GLN A 98 -1.68 -3.52 -7.91
N ILE A 99 -2.10 -4.62 -7.27
CA ILE A 99 -3.52 -4.96 -7.11
C ILE A 99 -4.26 -3.82 -6.40
N VAL A 100 -3.71 -3.32 -5.28
CA VAL A 100 -4.33 -2.22 -4.52
C VAL A 100 -4.38 -0.93 -5.35
N ALA A 101 -3.32 -0.60 -6.07
CA ALA A 101 -3.29 0.58 -6.93
C ALA A 101 -4.34 0.50 -8.05
N GLU A 102 -4.47 -0.65 -8.72
CA GLU A 102 -5.51 -0.86 -9.74
C GLU A 102 -6.91 -0.82 -9.14
N PHE A 103 -7.11 -1.45 -7.98
CA PHE A 103 -8.38 -1.37 -7.28
C PHE A 103 -8.80 0.08 -7.03
N TRP A 104 -7.90 0.97 -6.63
CA TRP A 104 -8.17 2.40 -6.44
C TRP A 104 -8.01 3.23 -7.72
N ASN A 105 -7.87 2.58 -8.90
CA ASN A 105 -7.74 3.24 -10.21
C ASN A 105 -6.53 4.18 -10.27
N ARG A 106 -5.40 3.71 -9.77
CA ARG A 106 -4.08 4.36 -9.76
C ARG A 106 -4.14 5.84 -9.36
N PRO A 107 -4.49 6.16 -8.11
CA PRO A 107 -4.71 7.55 -7.69
C PRO A 107 -3.47 8.43 -7.89
N SER A 108 -2.25 7.86 -7.80
CA SER A 108 -1.00 8.59 -8.07
C SER A 108 -0.85 9.12 -9.50
N ARG A 109 -1.61 8.59 -10.49
CA ARG A 109 -1.68 9.15 -11.85
C ARG A 109 -2.59 10.37 -11.96
N LYS A 110 -3.41 10.61 -10.95
CA LYS A 110 -4.43 11.67 -10.95
C LYS A 110 -4.05 12.86 -10.06
N ILE A 111 -2.98 12.72 -9.29
CA ILE A 111 -2.45 13.70 -8.36
C ILE A 111 -0.93 13.76 -8.53
N LYS A 112 -0.33 14.93 -8.45
CA LYS A 112 1.13 15.07 -8.51
C LYS A 112 1.74 14.60 -7.19
N LEU A 113 2.21 13.35 -7.16
CA LEU A 113 2.78 12.75 -5.96
C LEU A 113 4.26 13.11 -5.83
N ILE A 114 4.63 13.74 -4.71
CA ILE A 114 6.01 14.10 -4.38
C ILE A 114 6.46 13.25 -3.18
N GLY A 115 7.49 12.44 -3.38
CA GLY A 115 8.11 11.65 -2.32
C GLY A 115 9.24 12.41 -1.63
N VAL A 116 9.33 12.33 -0.30
CA VAL A 116 10.45 12.87 0.48
C VAL A 116 11.07 11.76 1.29
N THR A 117 12.34 11.45 1.01
CA THR A 117 13.08 10.38 1.67
C THR A 117 14.43 10.86 2.21
N GLY A 118 15.12 10.03 2.97
CA GLY A 118 16.41 10.28 3.62
C GLY A 118 16.33 10.03 5.13
N THR A 119 17.44 10.18 5.83
CA THR A 119 17.51 9.89 7.27
C THR A 119 16.72 10.94 8.06
N ASN A 120 17.09 12.20 7.96
CA ASN A 120 16.53 13.30 8.76
C ASN A 120 15.88 14.36 7.86
N GLY A 121 14.93 15.12 8.44
CA GLY A 121 14.33 16.28 7.78
C GLY A 121 13.12 15.98 6.89
N LYS A 122 12.71 14.71 6.72
CA LYS A 122 11.53 14.33 5.91
C LYS A 122 10.29 15.13 6.31
N THR A 123 9.91 15.08 7.58
CA THR A 123 8.74 15.79 8.12
C THR A 123 8.85 17.30 7.91
N THR A 124 10.01 17.90 8.20
CA THR A 124 10.23 19.34 8.01
C THR A 124 10.04 19.74 6.55
N ILE A 125 10.64 18.99 5.63
CA ILE A 125 10.55 19.28 4.18
C ILE A 125 9.12 19.08 3.67
N THR A 126 8.41 18.03 4.09
CA THR A 126 7.02 17.79 3.66
C THR A 126 6.09 18.93 4.11
N PHE A 127 6.23 19.40 5.35
CA PHE A 127 5.44 20.53 5.86
C PHE A 127 5.79 21.85 5.17
N LEU A 128 7.07 22.09 4.88
CA LEU A 128 7.51 23.27 4.14
C LEU A 128 6.97 23.27 2.71
N LEU A 129 7.05 22.16 2.01
CA LEU A 129 6.48 22.02 0.67
C LEU A 129 4.98 22.25 0.65
N GLU A 130 4.26 21.65 1.59
CA GLU A 130 2.82 21.85 1.70
C GLU A 130 2.51 23.35 1.93
N TYR A 131 3.23 24.00 2.84
CA TYR A 131 3.07 25.42 3.10
C TYR A 131 3.29 26.27 1.83
N LEU A 132 4.37 26.02 1.10
CA LEU A 132 4.70 26.73 -0.13
C LEU A 132 3.65 26.52 -1.22
N LEU A 133 3.22 25.27 -1.44
CA LEU A 133 2.17 24.96 -2.42
C LEU A 133 0.85 25.63 -2.05
N LYS A 134 0.46 25.61 -0.78
CA LYS A 134 -0.73 26.34 -0.30
C LYS A 134 -0.63 27.85 -0.51
N LYS A 135 0.56 28.45 -0.32
CA LYS A 135 0.80 29.87 -0.63
C LYS A 135 0.64 30.17 -2.13
N LEU A 136 0.90 29.22 -2.99
CA LEU A 136 0.65 29.28 -4.43
C LEU A 136 -0.82 28.96 -4.82
N GLY A 137 -1.71 28.84 -3.84
CA GLY A 137 -3.13 28.56 -4.06
C GLY A 137 -3.44 27.11 -4.42
N LYS A 138 -2.49 26.17 -4.22
CA LYS A 138 -2.67 24.76 -4.58
C LYS A 138 -3.38 23.98 -3.50
N LYS A 139 -4.31 23.10 -3.89
CA LYS A 139 -4.92 22.13 -3.00
C LYS A 139 -3.94 20.98 -2.78
N THR A 140 -3.61 20.68 -1.53
CA THR A 140 -2.57 19.72 -1.17
C THR A 140 -3.09 18.63 -0.25
N ALA A 141 -2.53 17.43 -0.39
CA ALA A 141 -2.57 16.37 0.59
C ALA A 141 -1.16 16.16 1.17
N LEU A 142 -1.09 15.75 2.44
CA LEU A 142 0.16 15.43 3.14
C LEU A 142 0.00 14.11 3.88
N PHE A 143 0.97 13.22 3.70
CA PHE A 143 1.05 11.91 4.34
C PHE A 143 2.41 11.73 4.99
N GLY A 144 2.46 11.53 6.28
CA GLY A 144 3.75 11.43 6.97
C GLY A 144 3.64 11.05 8.44
N THR A 145 4.74 11.22 9.15
CA THR A 145 4.93 10.71 10.52
C THR A 145 3.93 11.28 11.53
N LEU A 146 3.58 12.56 11.42
CA LEU A 146 2.73 13.21 12.42
C LEU A 146 1.25 13.08 12.11
N LEU A 147 0.89 13.24 10.86
CA LEU A 147 -0.50 13.25 10.43
C LEU A 147 -0.65 12.92 8.94
N ASN A 148 -1.86 12.51 8.58
CA ASN A 148 -2.34 12.45 7.21
C ASN A 148 -3.46 13.47 7.05
N ARG A 149 -3.43 14.28 5.99
CA ARG A 149 -4.47 15.28 5.73
C ARG A 149 -4.63 15.60 4.25
N TRP A 150 -5.86 15.96 3.89
CA TRP A 150 -6.25 16.50 2.58
C TRP A 150 -7.42 17.47 2.78
N PRO A 151 -7.92 18.18 1.76
CA PRO A 151 -9.02 19.11 1.94
C PRO A 151 -10.23 18.48 2.64
N GLY A 152 -10.64 19.07 3.77
CA GLY A 152 -11.77 18.60 4.58
C GLY A 152 -11.47 17.43 5.54
N PHE A 153 -10.23 16.92 5.59
CA PHE A 153 -9.88 15.79 6.47
C PHE A 153 -8.49 15.91 7.09
N SER A 154 -8.36 15.44 8.33
CA SER A 154 -7.06 15.27 9.01
C SER A 154 -7.16 14.18 10.08
N GLU A 155 -6.13 13.36 10.19
CA GLU A 155 -5.99 12.31 11.22
C GLU A 155 -4.53 12.21 11.70
N VAL A 156 -4.31 11.69 12.89
CA VAL A 156 -2.96 11.33 13.38
C VAL A 156 -2.47 10.12 12.60
N ALA A 157 -1.23 10.16 12.13
CA ALA A 157 -0.63 9.05 11.41
C ALA A 157 -0.25 7.91 12.37
N LEU A 158 -0.44 6.67 11.92
CA LEU A 158 0.02 5.48 12.64
C LEU A 158 1.43 5.06 12.21
N HIS A 159 1.81 5.41 10.97
CA HIS A 159 3.10 5.09 10.37
C HIS A 159 3.61 6.30 9.58
N THR A 160 4.93 6.43 9.46
CA THR A 160 5.55 7.44 8.57
C THR A 160 5.10 7.23 7.12
N THR A 161 5.03 5.99 6.69
CA THR A 161 4.48 5.56 5.40
C THR A 161 3.55 4.40 5.66
N ASP A 162 2.27 4.55 5.34
CA ASP A 162 1.27 3.48 5.50
C ASP A 162 1.58 2.27 4.59
N PHE A 163 0.99 1.13 4.92
CA PHE A 163 0.96 -0.02 4.01
C PHE A 163 0.12 0.30 2.76
N ALA A 164 0.41 -0.39 1.66
CA ALA A 164 -0.14 -0.07 0.35
C ALA A 164 -1.67 -0.01 0.33
N ASP A 165 -2.37 -0.88 1.06
CA ASP A 165 -3.83 -0.90 1.16
C ASP A 165 -4.39 0.41 1.73
N LYS A 166 -3.80 0.93 2.80
CA LYS A 166 -4.18 2.19 3.44
C LYS A 166 -3.71 3.39 2.62
N LEU A 167 -2.47 3.36 2.12
CA LEU A 167 -1.88 4.45 1.35
C LEU A 167 -2.68 4.74 0.07
N GLN A 168 -2.96 3.73 -0.75
CA GLN A 168 -3.70 3.92 -2.00
C GLN A 168 -5.14 4.38 -1.74
N LYS A 169 -5.79 3.88 -0.67
CA LYS A 169 -7.10 4.35 -0.23
C LYS A 169 -7.10 5.84 0.12
N LYS A 170 -6.10 6.28 0.90
CA LYS A 170 -5.93 7.69 1.30
C LYS A 170 -5.58 8.58 0.11
N LEU A 171 -4.71 8.12 -0.80
CA LEU A 171 -4.42 8.83 -2.05
C LEU A 171 -5.69 9.01 -2.89
N ASN A 172 -6.53 7.96 -3.00
CA ASN A 172 -7.81 8.10 -3.69
C ASN A 172 -8.74 9.10 -3.01
N ALA A 173 -8.83 9.10 -1.68
CA ALA A 173 -9.62 10.09 -0.94
C ALA A 173 -9.11 11.53 -1.16
N ALA A 174 -7.78 11.72 -1.24
CA ALA A 174 -7.18 13.01 -1.57
C ALA A 174 -7.52 13.46 -3.00
N VAL A 175 -7.54 12.53 -3.97
CA VAL A 175 -7.99 12.81 -5.34
C VAL A 175 -9.47 13.20 -5.37
N GLU A 176 -10.33 12.47 -4.66
CA GLU A 176 -11.77 12.78 -4.55
C GLU A 176 -12.01 14.14 -3.88
N ALA A 177 -11.11 14.57 -2.98
CA ALA A 177 -11.10 15.90 -2.36
C ALA A 177 -10.44 16.97 -3.24
N GLU A 178 -10.20 16.66 -4.53
CA GLU A 178 -9.61 17.57 -5.53
C GLU A 178 -8.20 18.10 -5.16
N SER A 179 -7.40 17.32 -4.44
CA SER A 179 -6.00 17.68 -4.21
C SER A 179 -5.22 17.63 -5.53
N GLU A 180 -4.46 18.69 -5.82
CA GLU A 180 -3.59 18.78 -7.00
C GLU A 180 -2.23 18.13 -6.74
N PHE A 181 -1.75 18.22 -5.49
CA PHE A 181 -0.48 17.66 -5.05
C PHE A 181 -0.67 16.79 -3.82
N ALA A 182 0.06 15.68 -3.78
CA ALA A 182 0.23 14.86 -2.59
C ALA A 182 1.71 14.82 -2.22
N ILE A 183 2.02 15.07 -0.96
CA ILE A 183 3.38 15.04 -0.42
C ILE A 183 3.45 13.86 0.54
N LEU A 184 4.36 12.93 0.29
CA LEU A 184 4.49 11.68 1.04
C LEU A 184 5.88 11.56 1.67
N GLU A 185 5.92 11.37 2.99
CA GLU A 185 7.14 10.90 3.65
C GLU A 185 7.37 9.42 3.31
N VAL A 186 8.52 9.12 2.70
CA VAL A 186 8.91 7.77 2.31
C VAL A 186 10.08 7.31 3.17
N SER A 187 9.84 6.34 4.05
CA SER A 187 10.91 5.73 4.87
C SER A 187 11.64 4.64 4.10
N SER A 188 12.92 4.38 4.42
CA SER A 188 13.69 3.26 3.84
C SER A 188 13.00 1.91 4.06
N HIS A 189 12.39 1.70 5.23
CA HIS A 189 11.57 0.53 5.52
C HIS A 189 10.39 0.38 4.55
N SER A 190 9.72 1.48 4.20
CA SER A 190 8.58 1.44 3.29
C SER A 190 8.97 1.07 1.87
N ILE A 191 10.17 1.46 1.44
CA ILE A 191 10.74 1.06 0.15
C ILE A 191 11.09 -0.42 0.18
N ALA A 192 11.86 -0.86 1.19
CA ALA A 192 12.27 -2.25 1.37
C ALA A 192 11.06 -3.22 1.49
N GLN A 193 9.94 -2.75 2.04
CA GLN A 193 8.70 -3.53 2.19
C GLN A 193 7.69 -3.30 1.06
N ASN A 194 8.08 -2.70 -0.06
CA ASN A 194 7.22 -2.40 -1.20
C ASN A 194 5.89 -1.68 -0.85
N ARG A 195 5.84 -0.91 0.26
CA ARG A 195 4.62 -0.19 0.69
C ARG A 195 4.16 0.86 -0.31
N ILE A 196 5.10 1.40 -1.09
CA ILE A 196 4.85 2.38 -2.15
C ILE A 196 4.73 1.75 -3.54
N SER A 197 4.72 0.42 -3.63
CA SER A 197 4.46 -0.28 -4.88
C SER A 197 3.10 0.14 -5.46
N GLY A 198 3.08 0.40 -6.77
CA GLY A 198 1.91 0.96 -7.44
C GLY A 198 1.75 2.47 -7.32
N CYS A 199 2.64 3.19 -6.61
CA CYS A 199 2.74 4.64 -6.65
C CYS A 199 3.62 5.11 -7.82
N GLU A 200 3.16 6.14 -8.52
CA GLU A 200 3.93 6.84 -9.54
C GLU A 200 4.25 8.25 -9.02
N PHE A 201 5.53 8.56 -8.89
CA PHE A 201 5.99 9.83 -8.35
C PHE A 201 6.30 10.82 -9.47
N GLU A 202 5.77 12.04 -9.36
CA GLU A 202 6.12 13.19 -10.20
C GLU A 202 7.53 13.71 -9.88
N ALA A 203 7.89 13.70 -8.58
CA ALA A 203 9.20 14.12 -8.10
C ALA A 203 9.56 13.37 -6.81
N ALA A 204 10.88 13.25 -6.57
CA ALA A 204 11.42 12.73 -5.33
C ALA A 204 12.48 13.69 -4.77
N ILE A 205 12.47 13.88 -3.45
CA ILE A 205 13.44 14.69 -2.72
C ILE A 205 14.20 13.77 -1.78
N PHE A 206 15.50 13.73 -1.93
CA PHE A 206 16.42 13.07 -1.02
C PHE A 206 17.05 14.12 -0.10
N THR A 207 16.80 14.04 1.20
CA THR A 207 17.22 15.07 2.17
C THR A 207 18.69 14.89 2.57
N ASN A 208 19.03 13.74 3.08
CA ASN A 208 20.39 13.37 3.51
C ASN A 208 20.48 11.87 3.82
N LEU A 209 21.71 11.38 3.94
CA LEU A 209 22.02 10.05 4.43
C LEU A 209 22.97 10.18 5.62
N THR A 210 22.52 9.77 6.80
CA THR A 210 23.34 9.64 8.00
C THR A 210 23.09 8.26 8.64
N GLN A 211 23.92 7.87 9.59
CA GLN A 211 23.78 6.59 10.24
C GLN A 211 22.45 6.52 11.03
N ASP A 212 21.53 5.66 10.59
CA ASP A 212 20.25 5.41 11.25
C ASP A 212 19.70 4.05 10.80
N HIS A 213 18.79 3.47 11.59
CA HIS A 213 18.11 2.22 11.28
C HIS A 213 19.04 1.01 11.00
N LEU A 214 20.22 0.93 11.63
CA LEU A 214 21.10 -0.23 11.52
C LEU A 214 20.54 -1.49 12.22
N ASP A 215 19.47 -1.35 12.99
CA ASP A 215 18.67 -2.44 13.52
C ASP A 215 17.86 -3.17 12.44
N TYR A 216 17.57 -2.49 11.33
CA TYR A 216 16.84 -3.04 10.17
C TYR A 216 17.74 -3.27 8.94
N HIS A 217 18.60 -2.30 8.61
CA HIS A 217 19.58 -2.41 7.54
C HIS A 217 20.91 -2.86 8.14
N SER A 218 21.47 -3.98 7.68
CA SER A 218 22.72 -4.53 8.24
C SER A 218 23.91 -3.58 8.07
N ASP A 219 23.87 -2.66 7.13
CA ASP A 219 24.88 -1.63 6.88
C ASP A 219 24.31 -0.40 6.14
N MET A 220 25.14 0.63 6.01
CA MET A 220 24.80 1.89 5.32
C MET A 220 24.60 1.72 3.82
N GLU A 221 25.26 0.76 3.19
CA GLU A 221 25.11 0.47 1.76
C GLU A 221 23.71 -0.06 1.46
N LEU A 222 23.19 -0.98 2.27
CA LEU A 222 21.83 -1.50 2.16
C LEU A 222 20.77 -0.41 2.40
N SER A 223 21.01 0.50 3.34
CA SER A 223 20.13 1.66 3.53
C SER A 223 20.10 2.56 2.29
N LEU A 224 21.22 2.75 1.62
CA LEU A 224 21.33 3.57 0.41
C LEU A 224 20.68 2.89 -0.80
N ILE A 225 20.89 1.57 -0.97
CA ILE A 225 20.37 0.81 -2.12
C ILE A 225 18.83 0.87 -2.17
N HIS A 226 18.18 0.91 -1.01
CA HIS A 226 16.71 1.01 -0.94
C HIS A 226 16.15 2.43 -1.16
N ILE A 227 17.01 3.45 -1.09
CA ILE A 227 16.63 4.85 -1.35
C ILE A 227 16.90 5.24 -2.80
#